data_d26a199cef6c1227370c6057221a9752
#
_entry.id   d26a199cef6c1227370c6057221a9752
#
_cell.length_a   1.000
_cell.length_b   1.000
_cell.length_c   1.000
_cell.angle_alpha   90.00
_cell.angle_beta   90.00
_cell.angle_gamma   90.00
#
_symmetry.space_group_name_H-M   'P 1'
#
loop_
_entity.id
_entity.type
_entity.pdbx_description
1 polymer ?
#
loop_
_entity_poly.entity_id
_entity_poly.type
_entity_poly.pdbx_seq_one_letter_code
_entity_poly.pdbx_strand_id
1 'polypeptide(L)'
;AMSEGERTRARLTLLGFVFQFHFLLPEFSLMENVALPMRALGRLSDREILTRAEQLLAAFGLGEHRRKTPDQLSGGQRQRVAVARALANDPPVILADEPTGSLDSISTRQVFELLRDLVTVYGKTVVAVTHDVELAKQMHRRLHIVDGALEKDERMVVEA
;
A
#
# COMPACT_ATOMS: atom_id res chain seq x y z
N ALA A 1 12.59 -25.68 4.40
CA ALA A 1 12.67 -24.33 3.81
C ALA A 1 11.67 -24.26 2.65
N MET A 2 10.97 -23.15 2.48
CA MET A 2 10.02 -22.93 1.37
C MET A 2 10.78 -22.84 0.04
N SER A 3 10.22 -23.46 -1.02
CA SER A 3 10.69 -23.26 -2.39
C SER A 3 10.49 -21.80 -2.87
N GLU A 4 11.10 -21.43 -3.98
CA GLU A 4 10.95 -20.08 -4.53
C GLU A 4 9.50 -19.78 -4.93
N GLY A 5 8.80 -20.74 -5.52
CA GLY A 5 7.38 -20.62 -5.88
C GLY A 5 6.48 -20.44 -4.65
N GLU A 6 6.74 -21.17 -3.56
CA GLU A 6 6.00 -21.03 -2.31
C GLU A 6 6.25 -19.66 -1.67
N ARG A 7 7.48 -19.15 -1.67
CA ARG A 7 7.81 -17.80 -1.18
C ARG A 7 7.12 -16.72 -2.00
N THR A 8 7.10 -16.84 -3.33
CA THR A 8 6.41 -15.90 -4.22
C THR A 8 4.90 -15.91 -3.95
N ARG A 9 4.30 -17.10 -3.81
CA ARG A 9 2.88 -17.23 -3.50
C ARG A 9 2.55 -16.66 -2.12
N ALA A 10 3.37 -16.91 -1.11
CA ALA A 10 3.21 -16.35 0.23
C ALA A 10 3.28 -14.81 0.20
N ARG A 11 4.24 -14.22 -0.52
CA ARG A 11 4.30 -12.76 -0.70
C ARG A 11 3.05 -12.21 -1.34
N LEU A 12 2.57 -12.81 -2.43
CA LEU A 12 1.37 -12.37 -3.14
C LEU A 12 0.08 -12.47 -2.31
N THR A 13 0.03 -13.37 -1.34
CA THR A 13 -1.17 -13.60 -0.52
C THR A 13 -1.14 -12.94 0.85
N LEU A 14 0.04 -12.78 1.45
CA LEU A 14 0.18 -12.33 2.83
C LEU A 14 0.66 -10.88 2.94
N LEU A 15 1.32 -10.36 1.91
CA LEU A 15 1.98 -9.05 1.96
C LEU A 15 1.52 -8.15 0.81
N GLY A 16 1.12 -6.92 1.15
CA GLY A 16 1.00 -5.82 0.22
C GLY A 16 2.20 -4.89 0.39
N PHE A 17 2.70 -4.30 -0.69
CA PHE A 17 3.85 -3.41 -0.65
C PHE A 17 3.48 -2.02 -1.15
N VAL A 18 3.86 -1.01 -0.38
CA VAL A 18 3.77 0.41 -0.73
C VAL A 18 5.16 1.02 -0.61
N PHE A 19 5.65 1.64 -1.68
CA PHE A 19 7.00 2.21 -1.74
C PHE A 19 6.94 3.73 -1.94
N GLN A 20 8.00 4.43 -1.59
CA GLN A 20 8.18 5.85 -1.80
C GLN A 20 8.02 6.26 -3.28
N PHE A 21 8.61 5.51 -4.21
CA PHE A 21 8.58 5.78 -5.65
C PHE A 21 7.46 5.08 -6.40
N HIS A 22 6.43 4.58 -5.71
CA HIS A 22 5.19 3.97 -6.24
C HIS A 22 5.43 2.71 -7.10
N PHE A 23 6.46 2.67 -7.94
CA PHE A 23 6.78 1.61 -8.91
C PHE A 23 5.57 1.15 -9.73
N LEU A 24 4.79 2.13 -10.20
CA LEU A 24 3.74 1.88 -11.17
C LEU A 24 4.37 1.70 -12.55
N LEU A 25 3.84 0.76 -13.32
CA LEU A 25 4.28 0.53 -14.70
C LEU A 25 3.67 1.62 -15.60
N PRO A 26 4.49 2.48 -16.23
CA PRO A 26 4.01 3.65 -16.95
C PRO A 26 3.25 3.30 -18.24
N GLU A 27 3.51 2.11 -18.81
CA GLU A 27 2.85 1.62 -20.03
C GLU A 27 1.44 1.07 -19.76
N PHE A 28 1.10 0.84 -18.49
CA PHE A 28 -0.19 0.28 -18.08
C PHE A 28 -1.11 1.36 -17.52
N SER A 29 -2.42 1.21 -17.78
CA SER A 29 -3.45 1.98 -17.09
C SER A 29 -3.43 1.74 -15.59
N LEU A 30 -4.09 2.61 -14.81
CA LEU A 30 -4.21 2.42 -13.37
C LEU A 30 -4.92 1.11 -13.04
N MET A 31 -5.95 0.76 -13.81
CA MET A 31 -6.68 -0.50 -13.62
C MET A 31 -5.77 -1.70 -13.85
N GLU A 32 -4.95 -1.69 -14.89
CA GLU A 32 -4.00 -2.76 -15.17
C GLU A 32 -2.92 -2.86 -14.09
N ASN A 33 -2.38 -1.72 -13.61
CA ASN A 33 -1.43 -1.70 -12.49
C ASN A 33 -2.00 -2.38 -11.24
N VAL A 34 -3.26 -2.10 -10.89
CA VAL A 34 -3.92 -2.73 -9.74
C VAL A 34 -4.24 -4.21 -10.01
N ALA A 35 -4.52 -4.60 -11.25
CA ALA A 35 -4.82 -5.97 -11.63
C ALA A 35 -3.61 -6.91 -11.58
N LEU A 36 -2.38 -6.40 -11.73
CA LEU A 36 -1.16 -7.20 -11.84
C LEU A 36 -0.98 -8.25 -10.72
N PRO A 37 -1.09 -7.93 -9.42
CA PRO A 37 -0.91 -8.92 -8.35
C PRO A 37 -1.95 -10.03 -8.40
N MET A 38 -3.19 -9.71 -8.80
CA MET A 38 -4.28 -10.69 -8.92
C MET A 38 -4.03 -11.65 -10.08
N ARG A 39 -3.58 -11.13 -11.23
CA ARG A 39 -3.18 -11.95 -12.39
C ARG A 39 -2.01 -12.86 -12.04
N ALA A 40 -0.98 -12.33 -11.33
CA ALA A 40 0.17 -13.11 -10.89
C ALA A 40 -0.22 -14.24 -9.92
N LEU A 41 -1.23 -14.03 -9.07
CA LEU A 41 -1.72 -15.06 -8.15
C LEU A 41 -2.58 -16.12 -8.85
N GLY A 42 -3.30 -15.75 -9.93
CA GLY A 42 -4.05 -16.67 -10.78
C GLY A 42 -5.25 -17.37 -10.13
N ARG A 43 -5.92 -16.71 -9.15
CA ARG A 43 -7.07 -17.27 -8.42
C ARG A 43 -8.42 -16.79 -8.93
N LEU A 44 -8.45 -15.69 -9.66
CA LEU A 44 -9.64 -15.01 -10.15
C LEU A 44 -9.69 -15.05 -11.68
N SER A 45 -10.88 -15.04 -12.25
CA SER A 45 -11.10 -14.81 -13.66
C SER A 45 -10.78 -13.36 -14.03
N ASP A 46 -10.51 -13.08 -15.30
CA ASP A 46 -10.24 -11.70 -15.78
C ASP A 46 -11.37 -10.73 -15.43
N ARG A 47 -12.62 -11.18 -15.50
CA ARG A 47 -13.78 -10.36 -15.13
C ARG A 47 -13.77 -9.98 -13.65
N GLU A 48 -13.48 -10.94 -12.76
CA GLU A 48 -13.39 -10.70 -11.32
C GLU A 48 -12.22 -9.77 -10.98
N ILE A 49 -11.08 -9.97 -11.64
CA ILE A 49 -9.88 -9.11 -11.49
C ILE A 49 -10.22 -7.66 -11.84
N LEU A 50 -10.82 -7.43 -13.01
CA LEU A 50 -11.17 -6.08 -13.46
C LEU A 50 -12.22 -5.42 -12.56
N THR A 51 -13.25 -6.18 -12.16
CA THR A 51 -14.26 -5.69 -11.22
C THR A 51 -13.62 -5.27 -9.89
N ARG A 52 -12.75 -6.11 -9.31
CA ARG A 52 -12.06 -5.80 -8.07
C ARG A 52 -11.10 -4.62 -8.20
N ALA A 53 -10.35 -4.53 -9.30
CA ALA A 53 -9.46 -3.40 -9.56
C ALA A 53 -10.24 -2.08 -9.65
N GLU A 54 -11.39 -2.08 -10.33
CA GLU A 54 -12.29 -0.92 -10.42
C GLU A 54 -12.84 -0.51 -9.06
N GLN A 55 -13.29 -1.47 -8.24
CA GLN A 55 -13.78 -1.23 -6.88
C GLN A 55 -12.69 -0.61 -5.99
N LEU A 56 -11.47 -1.13 -6.04
CA LEU A 56 -10.34 -0.59 -5.28
C LEU A 56 -10.02 0.84 -5.73
N LEU A 57 -9.93 1.10 -7.02
CA LEU A 57 -9.68 2.46 -7.52
C LEU A 57 -10.80 3.42 -7.11
N ALA A 58 -12.06 2.99 -7.16
CA ALA A 58 -13.20 3.81 -6.72
C ALA A 58 -13.13 4.12 -5.22
N ALA A 59 -12.82 3.14 -4.38
CA ALA A 59 -12.67 3.31 -2.94
C ALA A 59 -11.58 4.34 -2.58
N PHE A 60 -10.54 4.49 -3.41
CA PHE A 60 -9.47 5.47 -3.22
C PHE A 60 -9.69 6.78 -4.03
N GLY A 61 -10.90 7.03 -4.52
CA GLY A 61 -11.26 8.25 -5.25
C GLY A 61 -10.63 8.37 -6.64
N LEU A 62 -10.31 7.23 -7.27
CA LEU A 62 -9.64 7.16 -8.58
C LEU A 62 -10.47 6.46 -9.66
N GLY A 63 -11.77 6.18 -9.40
CA GLY A 63 -12.64 5.47 -10.33
C GLY A 63 -12.71 6.12 -11.72
N GLU A 64 -12.86 7.45 -11.78
CA GLU A 64 -12.87 8.23 -13.02
C GLU A 64 -11.53 8.21 -13.78
N HIS A 65 -10.44 7.88 -13.07
CA HIS A 65 -9.09 7.88 -13.62
C HIS A 65 -8.59 6.49 -14.04
N ARG A 66 -9.39 5.43 -13.89
CA ARG A 66 -8.99 4.04 -14.08
C ARG A 66 -8.30 3.70 -15.42
N ARG A 67 -8.60 4.48 -16.48
CA ARG A 67 -8.02 4.31 -17.82
C ARG A 67 -6.79 5.16 -18.07
N LYS A 68 -6.46 6.10 -17.18
CA LYS A 68 -5.26 6.92 -17.26
C LYS A 68 -4.01 6.10 -17.01
N THR A 69 -2.87 6.61 -17.47
CA THR A 69 -1.54 6.11 -17.13
C THR A 69 -0.93 6.90 -15.96
N PRO A 70 0.07 6.36 -15.24
CA PRO A 70 0.65 7.00 -14.05
C PRO A 70 1.22 8.40 -14.28
N ASP A 71 1.73 8.71 -15.47
CA ASP A 71 2.27 10.02 -15.86
C ASP A 71 1.20 11.14 -15.86
N GLN A 72 -0.07 10.78 -16.02
CA GLN A 72 -1.20 11.70 -16.01
C GLN A 72 -1.71 12.04 -14.60
N LEU A 73 -1.02 11.61 -13.55
CA LEU A 73 -1.43 11.75 -12.16
C LEU A 73 -0.47 12.61 -11.33
N SER A 74 -1.01 13.27 -10.28
CA SER A 74 -0.18 13.86 -9.24
C SER A 74 0.55 12.79 -8.42
N GLY A 75 1.59 13.18 -7.65
CA GLY A 75 2.32 12.27 -6.75
C GLY A 75 1.39 11.55 -5.77
N GLY A 76 0.51 12.30 -5.09
CA GLY A 76 -0.45 11.73 -4.16
C GLY A 76 -1.47 10.80 -4.82
N GLN A 77 -1.89 11.08 -6.06
CA GLN A 77 -2.75 10.17 -6.83
C GLN A 77 -2.02 8.88 -7.17
N ARG A 78 -0.75 8.95 -7.61
CA ARG A 78 0.07 7.76 -7.87
C ARG A 78 0.24 6.92 -6.60
N GLN A 79 0.45 7.55 -5.43
CA GLN A 79 0.56 6.84 -4.18
C GLN A 79 -0.74 6.11 -3.81
N ARG A 80 -1.89 6.72 -4.02
CA ARG A 80 -3.19 6.06 -3.81
C ARG A 80 -3.38 4.84 -4.74
N VAL A 81 -2.91 4.90 -5.99
CA VAL A 81 -2.89 3.72 -6.87
C VAL A 81 -1.97 2.62 -6.32
N ALA A 82 -0.80 2.98 -5.80
CA ALA A 82 0.13 2.01 -5.19
C ALA A 82 -0.49 1.33 -3.96
N VAL A 83 -1.24 2.07 -3.13
CA VAL A 83 -2.01 1.50 -2.01
C VAL A 83 -3.12 0.58 -2.51
N ALA A 84 -3.89 0.98 -3.53
CA ALA A 84 -4.91 0.13 -4.14
C ALA A 84 -4.31 -1.19 -4.69
N ARG A 85 -3.15 -1.11 -5.37
CA ARG A 85 -2.42 -2.28 -5.84
C ARG A 85 -1.94 -3.19 -4.70
N ALA A 86 -1.48 -2.62 -3.60
CA ALA A 86 -1.06 -3.38 -2.43
C ALA A 86 -2.21 -4.21 -1.83
N LEU A 87 -3.46 -3.73 -1.94
CA LEU A 87 -4.66 -4.42 -1.45
C LEU A 87 -5.28 -5.40 -2.46
N ALA A 88 -4.76 -5.51 -3.66
CA ALA A 88 -5.38 -6.27 -4.74
C ALA A 88 -5.73 -7.72 -4.36
N ASN A 89 -4.82 -8.41 -3.70
CA ASN A 89 -4.99 -9.79 -3.22
C ASN A 89 -5.53 -9.89 -1.78
N ASP A 90 -6.01 -8.79 -1.21
CA ASP A 90 -6.53 -8.70 0.17
C ASP A 90 -5.56 -9.22 1.26
N PRO A 91 -4.28 -8.83 1.24
CA PRO A 91 -3.30 -9.34 2.20
C PRO A 91 -3.62 -8.87 3.62
N PRO A 92 -3.29 -9.66 4.66
CA PRO A 92 -3.45 -9.25 6.05
C PRO A 92 -2.43 -8.18 6.50
N VAL A 93 -1.28 -8.10 5.84
CA VAL A 93 -0.18 -7.20 6.23
C VAL A 93 0.22 -6.30 5.05
N ILE A 94 0.34 -5.01 5.31
CA ILE A 94 0.86 -4.01 4.37
C ILE A 94 2.23 -3.55 4.89
N LEU A 95 3.24 -3.67 4.05
CA LEU A 95 4.59 -3.14 4.29
C LEU A 95 4.73 -1.83 3.51
N ALA A 96 4.98 -0.73 4.21
CA ALA A 96 5.13 0.59 3.63
C ALA A 96 6.55 1.12 3.88
N ASP A 97 7.29 1.38 2.82
CA ASP A 97 8.65 1.91 2.88
C ASP A 97 8.62 3.38 2.43
N GLU A 98 8.81 4.30 3.40
CA GLU A 98 8.73 5.76 3.22
C GLU A 98 7.51 6.20 2.38
N PRO A 99 6.28 5.79 2.74
CA PRO A 99 5.12 5.92 1.86
C PRO A 99 4.73 7.37 1.54
N THR A 100 5.32 8.33 2.24
CA THR A 100 5.06 9.78 2.09
C THR A 100 6.30 10.58 1.72
N GLY A 101 7.48 9.96 1.63
CA GLY A 101 8.76 10.64 1.53
C GLY A 101 8.98 11.52 0.28
N SER A 102 8.17 11.35 -0.78
CA SER A 102 8.24 12.14 -2.02
C SER A 102 7.02 13.04 -2.24
N LEU A 103 6.17 13.24 -1.22
CA LEU A 103 4.90 13.94 -1.32
C LEU A 103 4.95 15.32 -0.65
N ASP A 104 4.11 16.23 -1.14
CA ASP A 104 3.80 17.47 -0.44
C ASP A 104 2.99 17.22 0.85
N SER A 105 2.91 18.20 1.73
CA SER A 105 2.28 18.08 3.05
C SER A 105 0.79 17.71 3.00
N ILE A 106 0.06 18.12 1.96
CA ILE A 106 -1.37 17.78 1.80
C ILE A 106 -1.50 16.32 1.39
N SER A 107 -0.74 15.90 0.37
CA SER A 107 -0.71 14.51 -0.10
C SER A 107 -0.20 13.56 0.98
N THR A 108 0.80 13.96 1.77
CA THR A 108 1.30 13.22 2.94
C THR A 108 0.18 12.90 3.92
N ARG A 109 -0.60 13.91 4.32
CA ARG A 109 -1.73 13.72 5.25
C ARG A 109 -2.78 12.77 4.67
N GLN A 110 -3.14 12.95 3.40
CA GLN A 110 -4.11 12.07 2.73
C GLN A 110 -3.65 10.61 2.69
N VAL A 111 -2.38 10.36 2.36
CA VAL A 111 -1.83 8.99 2.33
C VAL A 111 -1.77 8.40 3.74
N PHE A 112 -1.42 9.20 4.74
CA PHE A 112 -1.43 8.73 6.13
C PHE A 112 -2.84 8.35 6.59
N GLU A 113 -3.86 9.17 6.31
CA GLU A 113 -5.25 8.85 6.60
C GLU A 113 -5.68 7.53 5.94
N LEU A 114 -5.28 7.31 4.68
CA LEU A 114 -5.53 6.03 4.00
C LEU A 114 -4.87 4.85 4.73
N LEU A 115 -3.61 4.98 5.15
CA LEU A 115 -2.92 3.91 5.88
C LEU A 115 -3.59 3.63 7.23
N ARG A 116 -4.09 4.68 7.92
CA ARG A 116 -4.87 4.54 9.14
C ARG A 116 -6.19 3.80 8.87
N ASP A 117 -6.90 4.15 7.80
CA ASP A 117 -8.14 3.48 7.41
C ASP A 117 -7.93 2.00 7.08
N LEU A 118 -6.77 1.63 6.53
CA LEU A 118 -6.43 0.22 6.34
C LEU A 118 -6.42 -0.56 7.67
N VAL A 119 -6.03 0.08 8.76
CA VAL A 119 -6.04 -0.54 10.10
C VAL A 119 -7.44 -0.50 10.71
N THR A 120 -8.08 0.67 10.73
CA THR A 120 -9.31 0.89 11.50
C THR A 120 -10.57 0.38 10.80
N VAL A 121 -10.64 0.51 9.47
CA VAL A 121 -11.80 0.12 8.67
C VAL A 121 -11.61 -1.25 8.05
N TYR A 122 -10.43 -1.53 7.50
CA TYR A 122 -10.16 -2.78 6.77
C TYR A 122 -9.51 -3.87 7.62
N GLY A 123 -9.20 -3.59 8.91
CA GLY A 123 -8.63 -4.57 9.84
C GLY A 123 -7.25 -5.10 9.43
N LYS A 124 -6.47 -4.33 8.66
CA LYS A 124 -5.15 -4.73 8.20
C LYS A 124 -4.07 -4.36 9.23
N THR A 125 -2.97 -5.09 9.21
CA THR A 125 -1.76 -4.67 9.91
C THR A 125 -0.89 -3.86 8.96
N VAL A 126 -0.55 -2.63 9.34
CA VAL A 126 0.37 -1.77 8.57
C VAL A 126 1.70 -1.68 9.32
N VAL A 127 2.79 -2.05 8.64
CA VAL A 127 4.16 -1.85 9.12
C VAL A 127 4.81 -0.82 8.20
N ALA A 128 5.09 0.37 8.74
CA ALA A 128 5.68 1.46 7.99
C ALA A 128 7.09 1.77 8.48
N VAL A 129 8.02 1.94 7.54
CA VAL A 129 9.32 2.56 7.79
C VAL A 129 9.20 4.02 7.40
N THR A 130 9.56 4.92 8.30
CA THR A 130 9.55 6.37 8.05
C THR A 130 10.57 7.09 8.90
N HIS A 131 11.13 8.18 8.38
CA HIS A 131 11.92 9.14 9.13
C HIS A 131 11.07 10.34 9.62
N ASP A 132 9.79 10.40 9.26
CA ASP A 132 8.87 11.45 9.74
C ASP A 132 8.41 11.11 11.15
N VAL A 133 8.97 11.85 12.12
CA VAL A 133 8.69 11.66 13.56
C VAL A 133 7.22 11.95 13.89
N GLU A 134 6.59 12.94 13.21
CA GLU A 134 5.21 13.30 13.48
C GLU A 134 4.23 12.22 12.98
N LEU A 135 4.52 11.59 11.86
CA LEU A 135 3.78 10.41 11.40
C LEU A 135 3.99 9.23 12.35
N ALA A 136 5.23 8.97 12.77
CA ALA A 136 5.56 7.88 13.68
C ALA A 136 4.83 7.99 15.04
N LYS A 137 4.61 9.21 15.55
CA LYS A 137 3.85 9.46 16.80
C LYS A 137 2.37 9.03 16.71
N GLN A 138 1.79 8.96 15.52
CA GLN A 138 0.40 8.59 15.29
C GLN A 138 0.19 7.08 15.11
N MET A 139 1.27 6.28 15.15
CA MET A 139 1.21 4.83 15.05
C MET A 139 0.95 4.19 16.43
N HIS A 140 0.26 3.03 16.46
CA HIS A 140 -0.03 2.29 17.70
C HIS A 140 1.22 1.74 18.40
N ARG A 141 2.27 1.47 17.62
CA ARG A 141 3.55 0.93 18.12
C ARG A 141 4.69 1.48 17.29
N ARG A 142 5.76 1.87 17.96
CA ARG A 142 6.96 2.40 17.34
C ARG A 142 8.17 1.56 17.74
N LEU A 143 8.89 1.08 16.74
CA LEU A 143 10.15 0.35 16.90
C LEU A 143 11.29 1.25 16.44
N HIS A 144 12.26 1.50 17.31
CA HIS A 144 13.45 2.27 16.99
C HIS A 144 14.60 1.32 16.72
N ILE A 145 15.14 1.36 15.49
CA ILE A 145 16.21 0.47 15.04
C ILE A 145 17.44 1.32 14.74
N VAL A 146 18.56 0.98 15.36
CA VAL A 146 19.86 1.63 15.17
C VAL A 146 20.89 0.53 14.86
N ASP A 147 21.67 0.70 13.80
CA ASP A 147 22.70 -0.24 13.37
C ASP A 147 22.22 -1.70 13.26
N GLY A 148 20.97 -1.89 12.83
CA GLY A 148 20.34 -3.20 12.67
C GLY A 148 19.87 -3.86 13.97
N ALA A 149 19.99 -3.18 15.12
CA ALA A 149 19.50 -3.63 16.42
C ALA A 149 18.24 -2.87 16.87
N LEU A 150 17.32 -3.57 17.51
CA LEU A 150 16.16 -2.96 18.15
C LEU A 150 16.60 -2.24 19.42
N GLU A 151 16.58 -0.92 19.41
CA GLU A 151 16.98 -0.09 20.56
C GLU A 151 15.80 0.22 21.48
N LYS A 152 14.61 0.47 20.91
CA LYS A 152 13.42 0.85 21.65
C LYS A 152 12.15 0.29 21.03
N ASP A 153 11.21 -0.13 21.89
CA ASP A 153 9.89 -0.64 21.52
C ASP A 153 8.84 0.08 22.37
N GLU A 154 8.05 0.96 21.76
CA GLU A 154 7.07 1.79 22.46
C GLU A 154 5.67 1.52 21.92
N ARG A 155 4.73 1.25 22.83
CA ARG A 155 3.30 1.28 22.51
C ARG A 155 2.76 2.67 22.77
N MET A 156 2.11 3.23 21.76
CA MET A 156 1.51 4.54 21.83
C MET A 156 0.03 4.40 22.18
N VAL A 157 -0.46 5.28 23.07
CA VAL A 157 -1.89 5.44 23.28
C VAL A 157 -2.37 6.36 22.14
N VAL A 158 -2.96 5.76 21.12
CA VAL A 158 -3.61 6.54 20.03
C VAL A 158 -5.05 6.70 20.45
N GLU A 159 -5.49 7.93 20.69
CA GLU A 159 -6.90 8.23 20.93
C GLU A 159 -7.69 7.88 19.66
N ALA A 160 -8.81 7.18 19.85
CA ALA A 160 -9.65 6.66 18.77
C ALA A 160 -10.41 7.77 18.02
#